data_c76a3f265fbe8cad46de434277a2ace2
#
_entry.id   c76a3f265fbe8cad46de434277a2ace2
#
_cell.length_a   1.000
_cell.length_b   1.000
_cell.length_c   1.000
_cell.angle_alpha   90.00
_cell.angle_beta   90.00
_cell.angle_gamma   90.00
#
_symmetry.space_group_name_H-M   'P 1'
#
loop_
_entity.id
_entity.type
_entity.pdbx_description
1 polymer ?
#
loop_
_entity_poly.entity_id
_entity_poly.type
_entity_poly.pdbx_seq_one_letter_code
_entity_poly.pdbx_strand_id
1 'polypeptide(L)' 'MKIGEFSKLVGLSISTLRYYEDQGFLHIERQNGIRNYHAEDVGFVQFIKRLKDMGMPLANIKRYADL' A
#
# COMPACT_ATOMS: atom_id res chain seq x y z
N MET A 1 -10.71 7.56 0.53
CA MET A 1 -11.33 6.73 -0.54
C MET A 1 -11.44 5.28 -0.09
N LYS A 2 -12.34 4.54 -0.70
CA LYS A 2 -12.51 3.11 -0.40
C LYS A 2 -11.45 2.27 -1.12
N ILE A 3 -11.27 1.03 -0.64
CA ILE A 3 -10.23 0.14 -1.19
C ILE A 3 -10.40 -0.13 -2.69
N GLY A 4 -11.64 -0.18 -3.18
CA GLY A 4 -11.89 -0.39 -4.61
C GLY A 4 -11.37 0.74 -5.48
N GLU A 5 -11.58 1.98 -5.07
CA GLU A 5 -11.05 3.16 -5.76
C GLU A 5 -9.53 3.19 -5.67
N PHE A 6 -9.01 2.92 -4.48
CA PHE A 6 -7.58 2.90 -4.24
C PHE A 6 -6.87 1.86 -5.12
N SER A 7 -7.46 0.67 -5.22
CA SER A 7 -6.97 -0.41 -6.08
C SER A 7 -6.84 0.05 -7.54
N LYS A 8 -7.85 0.75 -8.05
CA LYS A 8 -7.85 1.25 -9.42
C LYS A 8 -6.78 2.33 -9.63
N LEU A 9 -6.63 3.22 -8.65
CA LEU A 9 -5.65 4.30 -8.75
C LEU A 9 -4.22 3.79 -8.78
N VAL A 10 -3.90 2.81 -7.94
CA VAL A 10 -2.53 2.30 -7.85
C VAL A 10 -2.25 1.13 -8.78
N GLY A 11 -3.28 0.56 -9.40
CA GLY A 11 -3.11 -0.55 -10.34
C GLY A 11 -2.75 -1.88 -9.67
N LEU A 12 -3.17 -2.07 -8.42
CA LEU A 12 -2.94 -3.32 -7.68
C LEU A 12 -4.27 -3.93 -7.28
N SER A 13 -4.30 -5.26 -7.14
CA SER A 13 -5.50 -5.95 -6.67
C SER A 13 -5.77 -5.66 -5.20
N ILE A 14 -7.02 -5.83 -4.78
CA ILE A 14 -7.42 -5.66 -3.39
C ILE A 14 -6.65 -6.65 -2.49
N SER A 15 -6.44 -7.88 -2.97
CA SER A 15 -5.67 -8.88 -2.23
C SER A 15 -4.25 -8.42 -1.95
N THR A 16 -3.61 -7.81 -2.94
CA THR A 16 -2.25 -7.29 -2.79
C THR A 16 -2.21 -6.14 -1.79
N LEU A 17 -3.20 -5.26 -1.82
CA LEU A 17 -3.28 -4.15 -0.88
C LEU A 17 -3.46 -4.65 0.55
N ARG A 18 -4.30 -5.68 0.76
CA ARG A 18 -4.46 -6.29 2.07
C ARG A 18 -3.18 -6.95 2.55
N TYR A 19 -2.46 -7.58 1.65
CA TYR A 19 -1.15 -8.17 1.96
C TYR A 19 -0.18 -7.09 2.43
N TYR A 20 -0.14 -5.94 1.75
CA TYR A 20 0.72 -4.83 2.16
C TYR A 20 0.33 -4.29 3.54
N GLU A 21 -0.95 -4.21 3.84
CA GLU A 21 -1.43 -3.80 5.16
C GLU A 21 -0.97 -4.80 6.22
N ASP A 22 -1.12 -6.11 5.95
CA ASP A 22 -0.70 -7.17 6.87
C ASP A 22 0.79 -7.15 7.14
N GLN A 23 1.60 -6.79 6.13
CA GLN A 23 3.04 -6.71 6.27
C GLN A 23 3.51 -5.41 6.94
N GLY A 24 2.60 -4.50 7.23
CA GLY A 24 2.93 -3.26 7.90
C GLY A 24 3.35 -2.11 6.98
N PHE A 25 3.14 -2.24 5.67
CA PHE A 25 3.43 -1.15 4.73
C PHE A 25 2.37 -0.05 4.74
N LEU A 26 1.14 -0.41 5.10
CA LEU A 26 0.04 0.53 5.12
C LEU A 26 -0.59 0.54 6.50
N HIS A 27 -0.83 1.73 7.05
CA HIS A 27 -1.53 1.94 8.30
C HIS A 27 -2.82 2.66 7.99
N ILE A 28 -3.90 1.89 7.81
CA ILE A 28 -5.16 2.43 7.32
C ILE A 28 -6.08 2.74 8.49
N GLU A 29 -6.54 3.98 8.56
CA GLU A 29 -7.54 4.39 9.54
C GLU A 29 -8.89 3.82 9.16
N ARG A 30 -9.63 3.36 10.18
CA ARG A 30 -11.00 2.88 9.99
C ARG A 30 -11.96 3.89 10.60
N GLN A 31 -12.86 4.42 9.77
CA GLN A 31 -13.96 5.24 10.22
C GLN A 31 -15.23 4.42 10.15
N ASN A 32 -15.88 4.23 11.29
CA ASN A 32 -17.13 3.44 11.40
C ASN A 32 -16.95 2.03 10.83
N GLY A 33 -15.77 1.42 11.06
CA GLY A 33 -15.47 0.08 10.57
C GLY A 33 -15.07 0.00 9.10
N ILE A 34 -15.04 1.11 8.38
CA ILE A 34 -14.72 1.16 6.96
C ILE A 34 -13.29 1.69 6.81
N ARG A 35 -12.48 1.00 5.99
CA ARG A 35 -11.12 1.44 5.68
C ARG A 35 -11.17 2.70 4.83
N ASN A 36 -10.41 3.72 5.25
CA ASN A 36 -10.34 4.99 4.52
C ASN A 36 -8.91 5.25 4.06
N TYR A 37 -8.71 5.23 2.74
CA TYR A 37 -7.40 5.47 2.12
C TYR A 37 -7.27 6.93 1.73
N HIS A 38 -6.06 7.47 1.87
CA HIS A 38 -5.76 8.88 1.60
C HIS A 38 -4.85 9.02 0.39
N ALA A 39 -4.77 10.24 -0.16
CA ALA A 39 -3.89 10.52 -1.30
C ALA A 39 -2.43 10.21 -0.99
N GLU A 40 -2.00 10.40 0.25
CA GLU A 40 -0.66 10.07 0.69
C GLU A 40 -0.34 8.58 0.52
N ASP A 41 -1.34 7.73 0.75
CA ASP A 41 -1.19 6.29 0.62
C ASP A 41 -0.97 5.90 -0.84
N VAL A 42 -1.58 6.63 -1.77
CA VAL A 42 -1.37 6.40 -3.21
C VAL A 42 0.11 6.58 -3.55
N GLY A 43 0.70 7.69 -3.12
CA GLY A 43 2.11 7.96 -3.37
C GLY A 43 3.02 6.91 -2.76
N PHE A 44 2.72 6.47 -1.55
CA PHE A 44 3.52 5.46 -0.85
C PHE A 44 3.46 4.11 -1.57
N VAL A 45 2.26 3.68 -1.99
CA VAL A 45 2.11 2.41 -2.72
C VAL A 45 2.82 2.48 -4.07
N GLN A 46 2.72 3.60 -4.78
CA GLN A 46 3.43 3.77 -6.04
C GLN A 46 4.95 3.70 -5.85
N PHE A 47 5.45 4.23 -4.74
CA PHE A 47 6.86 4.12 -4.39
C PHE A 47 7.28 2.66 -4.19
N ILE A 48 6.47 1.88 -3.48
CA ILE A 48 6.71 0.45 -3.27
C ILE A 48 6.73 -0.28 -4.61
N LYS A 49 5.76 0.00 -5.49
CA LYS A 49 5.70 -0.61 -6.82
C LYS A 49 6.97 -0.34 -7.61
N ARG A 50 7.44 0.90 -7.58
CA ARG A 50 8.64 1.30 -8.31
C ARG A 50 9.87 0.52 -7.82
N LEU A 51 10.02 0.36 -6.51
CA LEU A 51 11.12 -0.40 -5.94
C LEU A 51 11.04 -1.87 -6.33
N LYS A 52 9.85 -2.45 -6.34
CA LYS A 52 9.66 -3.84 -6.76
C LYS A 52 10.00 -4.02 -8.24
N ASP A 53 9.61 -3.08 -9.08
CA ASP A 53 9.93 -3.13 -10.51
C ASP A 53 11.44 -3.06 -10.76
N MET A 54 12.18 -2.46 -9.84
CA MET A 54 13.64 -2.43 -9.89
C MET A 54 14.28 -3.71 -9.36
N GLY A 55 13.47 -4.70 -9.00
CA GLY A 55 13.97 -6.00 -8.54
C GLY A 55 14.22 -6.09 -7.04
N MET A 56 13.78 -5.11 -6.26
CA MET A 56 13.98 -5.14 -4.81
C MET A 56 12.97 -6.06 -4.14
N PRO A 57 13.42 -7.06 -3.35
CA PRO A 57 12.48 -7.91 -2.59
C PRO A 57 11.66 -7.12 -1.59
N LEU A 58 10.43 -7.57 -1.33
CA LEU A 58 9.50 -6.88 -0.45
C LEU A 58 10.07 -6.68 0.95
N ALA A 59 10.81 -7.66 1.47
CA ALA A 59 11.43 -7.56 2.80
C ALA A 59 12.43 -6.41 2.86
N ASN A 60 13.18 -6.18 1.79
CA ASN A 60 14.14 -5.08 1.71
C ASN A 60 13.43 -3.73 1.62
N ILE A 61 12.32 -3.67 0.90
CA ILE A 61 11.50 -2.46 0.81
C ILE A 61 11.00 -2.06 2.19
N LYS A 62 10.55 -3.04 2.98
CA LYS A 62 10.08 -2.78 4.33
C LYS A 62 11.17 -2.20 5.23
N ARG A 63 12.39 -2.73 5.14
CA ARG A 63 13.52 -2.21 5.91
C ARG A 63 13.82 -0.76 5.51
N TYR A 64 13.72 -0.45 4.23
CA TYR A 64 13.95 0.89 3.72
C TYR A 64 12.87 1.86 4.20
N ALA A 65 11.62 1.43 4.22
CA ALA A 65 10.49 2.25 4.63
C ALA A 65 10.46 2.50 6.15
N ASP A 66 11.03 1.59 6.95
CA ASP A 66 11.05 1.70 8.41
C ASP A 66 12.18 2.59 8.94
N LEU A 67 13.03 3.11 8.07
CA LEU A 67 14.06 4.06 8.46
C LEU A 67 13.43 5.45 8.78
#